data_e5c0629417e1f6b93865c5445f8f79c8
#
_entry.id   e5c0629417e1f6b93865c5445f8f79c8
#
_cell.length_a   1.000
_cell.length_b   1.000
_cell.length_c   1.000
_cell.angle_alpha   90.00
_cell.angle_beta   90.00
_cell.angle_gamma   90.00
#
_symmetry.space_group_name_H-M   'P 1'
#
loop_
_entity.id
_entity.type
_entity.pdbx_description
1 polymer ?
#
loop_
_entity_poly.entity_id
_entity_poly.type
_entity_poly.pdbx_seq_one_letter_code
_entity_poly.pdbx_strand_id
1 'polypeptide(L)'
;MASLPQVHLPNRPFSYRETPEDLAALRSLLETHAKPYLSSNLPAERHILNLACGRSDETGLLADLFADPLGETQFTGIDIRPAELDEATARWSAKNQNSPKLRANFLNLDASKLPLLKEIPSPTHLAFFRHQNFWNGPQLWTSLFDHALHQLDSEGLLIITSYFDKEHLLALTALESLGAHLVTTVRNPKSRPVVQTAGKSVDRHLAVFAHKEMNTAPGIILTDEPKA
;
A
#
# COMPACT_ATOMS: atom_id res chain seq x y z
N MET A 1 26.11 -28.12 -28.57
CA MET A 1 25.61 -27.16 -27.54
C MET A 1 24.11 -27.03 -27.68
N ALA A 2 23.35 -27.63 -26.77
CA ALA A 2 21.89 -27.55 -26.80
C ALA A 2 21.47 -26.22 -26.19
N SER A 3 20.73 -25.40 -26.97
CA SER A 3 20.12 -24.17 -26.47
C SER A 3 19.06 -24.51 -25.43
N LEU A 4 19.16 -23.91 -24.24
CA LEU A 4 18.12 -24.00 -23.21
C LEU A 4 16.78 -23.48 -23.79
N PRO A 5 15.65 -24.15 -23.47
CA PRO A 5 14.35 -23.69 -23.94
C PRO A 5 14.10 -22.28 -23.35
N GLN A 6 13.83 -21.31 -24.24
CA GLN A 6 13.31 -20.02 -23.82
C GLN A 6 11.94 -20.25 -23.17
N VAL A 7 11.88 -20.06 -21.86
CA VAL A 7 10.63 -20.01 -21.13
C VAL A 7 9.87 -18.78 -21.64
N HIS A 8 8.87 -18.98 -22.47
CA HIS A 8 7.92 -17.93 -22.81
C HIS A 8 7.17 -17.55 -21.54
N LEU A 9 7.62 -16.50 -20.87
CA LEU A 9 6.82 -15.86 -19.84
C LEU A 9 5.52 -15.37 -20.51
N PRO A 10 4.36 -15.68 -19.93
CA PRO A 10 3.08 -15.24 -20.49
C PRO A 10 3.13 -13.73 -20.69
N ASN A 11 2.61 -13.26 -21.83
CA ASN A 11 2.50 -11.84 -22.18
C ASN A 11 1.88 -11.10 -20.98
N ARG A 12 2.70 -10.44 -20.19
CA ARG A 12 2.25 -9.70 -19.02
C ARG A 12 1.46 -8.51 -19.56
N PRO A 13 0.16 -8.35 -19.24
CA PRO A 13 -0.70 -7.32 -19.85
C PRO A 13 -0.32 -5.89 -19.44
N PHE A 14 0.74 -5.73 -18.61
CA PHE A 14 1.25 -4.43 -18.17
C PHE A 14 2.77 -4.41 -18.27
N SER A 15 3.32 -3.23 -18.50
CA SER A 15 4.69 -2.98 -18.07
C SER A 15 4.68 -3.07 -16.53
N TYR A 16 5.21 -4.15 -15.99
CA TYR A 16 5.37 -4.32 -14.53
C TYR A 16 6.42 -3.37 -13.94
N ARG A 17 7.04 -2.56 -14.76
CA ARG A 17 7.92 -1.50 -14.29
C ARG A 17 7.06 -0.28 -14.04
N GLU A 18 6.91 0.06 -12.77
CA GLU A 18 6.40 1.37 -12.40
C GLU A 18 7.28 2.42 -13.05
N THR A 19 6.68 3.39 -13.69
CA THR A 19 7.44 4.51 -14.21
C THR A 19 7.81 5.45 -13.07
N PRO A 20 8.92 6.20 -13.17
CA PRO A 20 9.23 7.25 -12.19
C PRO A 20 8.08 8.25 -12.02
N GLU A 21 7.33 8.52 -13.10
CA GLU A 21 6.17 9.40 -13.12
C GLU A 21 5.01 8.83 -12.28
N ASP A 22 4.75 7.52 -12.35
CA ASP A 22 3.72 6.87 -11.53
C ASP A 22 4.06 6.97 -10.03
N LEU A 23 5.32 6.74 -9.68
CA LEU A 23 5.78 6.89 -8.29
C LEU A 23 5.77 8.34 -7.81
N ALA A 24 6.10 9.29 -8.67
CA ALA A 24 6.01 10.72 -8.35
C ALA A 24 4.54 11.16 -8.14
N ALA A 25 3.62 10.65 -8.97
CA ALA A 25 2.18 10.90 -8.80
C ALA A 25 1.66 10.29 -7.50
N LEU A 26 2.06 9.04 -7.17
CA LEU A 26 1.72 8.40 -5.90
C LEU A 26 2.29 9.18 -4.71
N ARG A 27 3.56 9.66 -4.80
CA ARG A 27 4.17 10.49 -3.75
C ARG A 27 3.31 11.72 -3.47
N SER A 28 2.97 12.49 -4.49
CA SER A 28 2.15 13.70 -4.36
C SER A 28 0.79 13.40 -3.74
N LEU A 29 0.18 12.28 -4.12
CA LEU A 29 -1.11 11.84 -3.60
C LEU A 29 -1.02 11.51 -2.09
N LEU A 30 0.00 10.75 -1.69
CA LEU A 30 0.21 10.36 -0.29
C LEU A 30 0.63 11.56 0.58
N GLU A 31 1.50 12.44 0.09
CA GLU A 31 1.92 13.66 0.80
C GLU A 31 0.74 14.58 1.09
N THR A 32 -0.17 14.70 0.14
CA THR A 32 -1.31 15.62 0.25
C THR A 32 -2.45 15.02 1.07
N HIS A 33 -2.73 13.72 0.89
CA HIS A 33 -3.98 13.12 1.36
C HIS A 33 -3.82 11.98 2.37
N ALA A 34 -2.61 11.58 2.72
CA ALA A 34 -2.39 10.55 3.73
C ALA A 34 -1.46 11.04 4.85
N LYS A 35 -0.32 11.63 4.50
CA LYS A 35 0.68 12.11 5.47
C LYS A 35 0.12 13.10 6.52
N PRO A 36 -0.81 14.02 6.21
CA PRO A 36 -1.37 14.92 7.21
C PRO A 36 -2.14 14.22 8.35
N TYR A 37 -2.56 12.98 8.14
CA TYR A 37 -3.26 12.18 9.15
C TYR A 37 -2.34 11.28 9.97
N LEU A 38 -1.04 11.27 9.67
CA LEU A 38 -0.08 10.50 10.46
C LEU A 38 0.01 11.11 11.86
N SER A 39 -0.32 10.31 12.87
CA SER A 39 -0.31 10.77 14.25
C SER A 39 1.11 11.16 14.70
N SER A 40 1.20 12.27 15.42
CA SER A 40 2.43 12.68 16.11
C SER A 40 2.75 11.82 17.34
N ASN A 41 1.78 11.02 17.80
CA ASN A 41 1.92 10.14 18.95
C ASN A 41 2.52 8.77 18.60
N LEU A 42 2.74 8.49 17.31
CA LEU A 42 3.40 7.26 16.90
C LEU A 42 4.83 7.17 17.47
N PRO A 43 5.28 5.97 17.85
CA PRO A 43 6.63 5.78 18.35
C PRO A 43 7.69 6.12 17.30
N ALA A 44 8.92 6.40 17.75
CA ALA A 44 10.04 6.60 16.84
C ALA A 44 10.42 5.31 16.11
N GLU A 45 10.26 4.15 16.74
CA GLU A 45 10.33 2.85 16.06
C GLU A 45 9.02 2.58 15.34
N ARG A 46 9.07 2.48 14.01
CA ARG A 46 7.88 2.29 13.17
C ARG A 46 7.92 1.01 12.38
N HIS A 47 6.76 0.42 12.19
CA HIS A 47 6.59 -0.71 11.31
C HIS A 47 5.61 -0.35 10.18
N ILE A 48 6.08 -0.52 8.93
CA ILE A 48 5.30 -0.33 7.70
C ILE A 48 5.09 -1.71 7.07
N LEU A 49 3.84 -2.07 6.86
CA LEU A 49 3.42 -3.33 6.26
C LEU A 49 2.81 -3.08 4.88
N ASN A 50 3.42 -3.63 3.83
CA ASN A 50 2.93 -3.54 2.44
C ASN A 50 2.42 -4.91 2.00
N LEU A 51 1.12 -5.06 1.86
CA LEU A 51 0.44 -6.33 1.60
C LEU A 51 0.09 -6.48 0.11
N ALA A 52 0.31 -7.68 -0.43
CA ALA A 52 0.24 -7.96 -1.87
C ALA A 52 1.14 -7.00 -2.66
N CYS A 53 2.34 -6.78 -2.15
CA CYS A 53 3.25 -5.70 -2.56
C CYS A 53 3.89 -5.90 -3.94
N GLY A 54 3.80 -7.10 -4.52
CA GLY A 54 4.49 -7.40 -5.76
C GLY A 54 5.98 -7.09 -5.67
N ARG A 55 6.47 -6.29 -6.61
CA ARG A 55 7.86 -5.83 -6.64
C ARG A 55 8.18 -4.76 -5.60
N SER A 56 7.17 -4.24 -4.92
CA SER A 56 7.30 -3.22 -3.87
C SER A 56 8.13 -2.01 -4.31
N ASP A 57 7.86 -1.48 -5.51
CA ASP A 57 8.59 -0.36 -6.10
C ASP A 57 8.44 0.92 -5.27
N GLU A 58 7.33 1.05 -4.53
CA GLU A 58 6.99 2.17 -3.63
C GLU A 58 7.67 2.13 -2.26
N THR A 59 8.43 1.08 -1.91
CA THR A 59 9.06 0.94 -0.58
C THR A 59 9.84 2.19 -0.15
N GLY A 60 10.68 2.74 -1.05
CA GLY A 60 11.46 3.94 -0.73
C GLY A 60 10.59 5.16 -0.51
N LEU A 61 9.53 5.28 -1.28
CA LEU A 61 8.57 6.36 -1.17
C LEU A 61 7.80 6.30 0.16
N LEU A 62 7.32 5.10 0.54
CA LEU A 62 6.62 4.90 1.81
C LEU A 62 7.55 5.17 3.00
N ALA A 63 8.80 4.70 2.94
CA ALA A 63 9.78 4.97 3.96
C ALA A 63 10.07 6.48 4.10
N ASP A 64 10.29 7.19 3.00
CA ASP A 64 10.55 8.64 3.01
C ASP A 64 9.39 9.45 3.60
N LEU A 65 8.15 9.00 3.41
CA LEU A 65 6.97 9.74 3.85
C LEU A 65 6.55 9.43 5.30
N PHE A 66 6.69 8.16 5.72
CA PHE A 66 6.08 7.65 6.94
C PHE A 66 7.06 7.15 7.98
N ALA A 67 8.36 7.01 7.64
CA ALA A 67 9.40 6.74 8.62
C ALA A 67 9.58 7.92 9.58
N ASP A 68 10.04 7.61 10.79
CA ASP A 68 10.50 8.66 11.70
C ASP A 68 11.93 9.07 11.34
N PRO A 69 12.22 10.37 11.19
CA PRO A 69 13.58 10.84 10.86
C PRO A 69 14.63 10.49 11.92
N LEU A 70 14.22 10.34 13.17
CA LEU A 70 15.10 10.08 14.32
C LEU A 70 15.09 8.63 14.76
N GLY A 71 14.03 7.89 14.45
CA GLY A 71 13.79 6.52 14.86
C GLY A 71 14.23 5.45 13.86
N GLU A 72 13.97 4.20 14.22
CA GLU A 72 14.14 3.05 13.34
C GLU A 72 12.83 2.71 12.64
N THR A 73 12.90 2.29 11.39
CA THR A 73 11.73 1.86 10.62
C THR A 73 11.97 0.47 10.05
N GLN A 74 11.08 -0.45 10.38
CA GLN A 74 10.99 -1.76 9.74
C GLN A 74 9.93 -1.72 8.65
N PHE A 75 10.31 -2.09 7.44
CA PHE A 75 9.41 -2.26 6.32
C PHE A 75 9.26 -3.76 6.02
N THR A 76 8.04 -4.26 5.98
CA THR A 76 7.75 -5.63 5.60
C THR A 76 6.84 -5.66 4.39
N GLY A 77 7.34 -6.16 3.27
CA GLY A 77 6.56 -6.43 2.07
C GLY A 77 6.17 -7.90 1.99
N ILE A 78 4.91 -8.20 1.72
CA ILE A 78 4.42 -9.58 1.60
C ILE A 78 3.74 -9.77 0.25
N ASP A 79 4.13 -10.82 -0.46
CA ASP A 79 3.47 -11.26 -1.68
C ASP A 79 3.60 -12.79 -1.86
N ILE A 80 2.69 -13.38 -2.62
CA ILE A 80 2.73 -14.81 -2.97
C ILE A 80 3.62 -15.09 -4.18
N ARG A 81 4.10 -14.06 -4.88
CA ARG A 81 4.87 -14.17 -6.12
C ARG A 81 6.36 -14.06 -5.84
N PRO A 82 7.12 -15.17 -5.80
CA PRO A 82 8.52 -15.15 -5.40
C PRO A 82 9.40 -14.30 -6.34
N ALA A 83 9.19 -14.38 -7.66
CA ALA A 83 10.00 -13.63 -8.62
C ALA A 83 9.90 -12.10 -8.45
N GLU A 84 8.74 -11.59 -8.03
CA GLU A 84 8.54 -10.18 -7.74
C GLU A 84 9.32 -9.75 -6.49
N LEU A 85 9.32 -10.61 -5.47
CA LEU A 85 10.02 -10.39 -4.20
C LEU A 85 11.53 -10.52 -4.33
N ASP A 86 12.02 -11.41 -5.21
CA ASP A 86 13.46 -11.53 -5.50
C ASP A 86 13.99 -10.21 -6.08
N GLU A 87 13.24 -9.57 -7.00
CA GLU A 87 13.58 -8.25 -7.53
C GLU A 87 13.58 -7.17 -6.43
N ALA A 88 12.59 -7.18 -5.52
CA ALA A 88 12.52 -6.26 -4.39
C ALA A 88 13.71 -6.46 -3.44
N THR A 89 14.00 -7.70 -3.07
CA THR A 89 15.10 -8.07 -2.18
C THR A 89 16.46 -7.67 -2.77
N ALA A 90 16.70 -7.96 -4.05
CA ALA A 90 17.94 -7.55 -4.72
C ALA A 90 18.13 -6.03 -4.72
N ARG A 91 17.07 -5.27 -4.91
CA ARG A 91 17.08 -3.80 -4.93
C ARG A 91 17.38 -3.21 -3.54
N TRP A 92 16.91 -3.86 -2.48
CA TRP A 92 17.01 -3.34 -1.11
C TRP A 92 18.19 -3.90 -0.32
N SER A 93 18.81 -5.03 -0.72
CA SER A 93 19.91 -5.64 0.00
C SER A 93 21.10 -4.69 0.22
N ALA A 94 21.50 -3.93 -0.80
CA ALA A 94 22.56 -2.94 -0.67
C ALA A 94 22.15 -1.72 0.18
N LYS A 95 20.87 -1.32 0.11
CA LYS A 95 20.34 -0.19 0.89
C LYS A 95 20.24 -0.52 2.37
N ASN A 96 19.79 -1.72 2.72
CA ASN A 96 19.72 -2.20 4.10
C ASN A 96 21.08 -2.18 4.80
N GLN A 97 22.17 -2.46 4.07
CA GLN A 97 23.52 -2.42 4.62
C GLN A 97 23.98 -0.98 4.94
N ASN A 98 23.49 0.00 4.19
CA ASN A 98 23.93 1.39 4.28
C ASN A 98 22.98 2.29 5.10
N SER A 99 21.84 1.78 5.51
CA SER A 99 20.85 2.55 6.29
C SER A 99 20.52 1.82 7.59
N PRO A 100 21.20 2.11 8.70
CA PRO A 100 20.92 1.44 9.97
C PRO A 100 19.52 1.72 10.51
N LYS A 101 18.89 2.82 10.08
CA LYS A 101 17.57 3.24 10.54
C LYS A 101 16.40 2.69 9.73
N LEU A 102 16.64 2.17 8.53
CA LEU A 102 15.59 1.58 7.69
C LEU A 102 15.97 0.17 7.28
N ARG A 103 15.17 -0.80 7.68
CA ARG A 103 15.32 -2.20 7.29
C ARG A 103 14.09 -2.63 6.50
N ALA A 104 14.29 -3.08 5.26
CA ALA A 104 13.24 -3.61 4.42
C ALA A 104 13.41 -5.13 4.25
N ASN A 105 12.37 -5.88 4.59
CA ASN A 105 12.28 -7.32 4.43
C ASN A 105 11.14 -7.66 3.47
N PHE A 106 11.33 -8.67 2.62
CA PHE A 106 10.32 -9.12 1.68
C PHE A 106 10.07 -10.61 1.89
N LEU A 107 8.82 -10.96 2.21
CA LEU A 107 8.44 -12.30 2.63
C LEU A 107 7.52 -12.94 1.58
N ASN A 108 7.93 -14.10 1.07
CA ASN A 108 7.08 -14.90 0.17
C ASN A 108 6.08 -15.69 1.01
N LEU A 109 4.98 -15.05 1.35
CA LEU A 109 3.96 -15.61 2.22
C LEU A 109 2.56 -15.31 1.69
N ASP A 110 1.63 -16.16 2.06
CA ASP A 110 0.21 -15.92 1.85
C ASP A 110 -0.33 -14.99 2.94
N ALA A 111 -0.60 -13.74 2.59
CA ALA A 111 -1.07 -12.74 3.53
C ALA A 111 -2.45 -13.06 4.16
N SER A 112 -3.22 -14.01 3.60
CA SER A 112 -4.44 -14.50 4.23
C SER A 112 -4.18 -15.26 5.54
N LYS A 113 -2.92 -15.64 5.78
CA LYS A 113 -2.45 -16.31 7.00
C LYS A 113 -1.76 -15.35 7.98
N LEU A 114 -1.88 -14.06 7.77
CA LEU A 114 -1.20 -13.00 8.53
C LEU A 114 -1.25 -13.20 10.05
N PRO A 115 -2.37 -13.59 10.69
CA PRO A 115 -2.43 -13.80 12.13
C PRO A 115 -1.51 -14.91 12.66
N LEU A 116 -1.04 -15.79 11.78
CA LEU A 116 -0.17 -16.92 12.12
C LEU A 116 1.32 -16.60 11.87
N LEU A 117 1.61 -15.43 11.29
CA LEU A 117 2.96 -15.04 10.89
C LEU A 117 3.66 -14.30 12.03
N LYS A 118 4.44 -15.04 12.81
CA LYS A 118 5.22 -14.47 13.93
C LYS A 118 6.38 -13.58 13.48
N GLU A 119 6.74 -13.65 12.21
CA GLU A 119 7.84 -12.89 11.60
C GLU A 119 7.47 -11.42 11.35
N ILE A 120 6.19 -11.08 11.48
CA ILE A 120 5.73 -9.72 11.24
C ILE A 120 5.66 -8.99 12.57
N PRO A 121 6.40 -7.88 12.72
CA PRO A 121 6.32 -7.06 13.91
C PRO A 121 4.91 -6.51 14.13
N SER A 122 4.46 -6.50 15.37
CA SER A 122 3.18 -5.94 15.78
C SER A 122 3.44 -4.99 16.98
N PRO A 123 2.78 -3.84 17.05
CA PRO A 123 1.78 -3.34 16.11
C PRO A 123 2.37 -2.80 14.79
N THR A 124 1.52 -2.73 13.75
CA THR A 124 1.81 -2.07 12.49
C THR A 124 1.34 -0.60 12.56
N HIS A 125 2.19 0.33 12.16
CA HIS A 125 1.86 1.77 12.22
C HIS A 125 1.33 2.30 10.88
N LEU A 126 1.68 1.62 9.78
CA LEU A 126 1.13 1.85 8.46
C LEU A 126 0.91 0.53 7.74
N ALA A 127 -0.32 0.22 7.36
CA ALA A 127 -0.67 -0.86 6.44
C ALA A 127 -0.99 -0.27 5.07
N PHE A 128 -0.35 -0.77 4.02
CA PHE A 128 -0.51 -0.28 2.66
C PHE A 128 -0.90 -1.39 1.70
N PHE A 129 -1.93 -1.13 0.88
CA PHE A 129 -2.37 -2.00 -0.18
C PHE A 129 -2.41 -1.22 -1.48
N ARG A 130 -1.49 -1.52 -2.37
CA ARG A 130 -1.48 -0.89 -3.68
C ARG A 130 -2.17 -1.75 -4.71
N HIS A 131 -3.17 -1.17 -5.40
CA HIS A 131 -3.84 -1.82 -6.51
C HIS A 131 -4.51 -3.16 -6.13
N GLN A 132 -5.27 -3.18 -5.04
CA GLN A 132 -6.05 -4.35 -4.66
C GLN A 132 -6.99 -4.77 -5.80
N ASN A 133 -7.08 -6.05 -6.05
CA ASN A 133 -7.93 -6.61 -7.10
C ASN A 133 -9.21 -7.19 -6.46
N PHE A 134 -9.99 -6.31 -5.82
CA PHE A 134 -11.08 -6.69 -4.94
C PHE A 134 -12.15 -7.57 -5.61
N TRP A 135 -12.51 -7.29 -6.87
CA TRP A 135 -13.53 -8.11 -7.54
C TRP A 135 -13.09 -9.53 -7.92
N ASN A 136 -11.79 -9.81 -7.98
CA ASN A 136 -11.27 -11.15 -8.26
C ASN A 136 -11.07 -12.01 -7.00
N GLY A 137 -11.74 -11.68 -5.91
CA GLY A 137 -11.68 -12.44 -4.67
C GLY A 137 -12.08 -11.59 -3.46
N PRO A 138 -13.33 -11.09 -3.43
CA PRO A 138 -13.77 -10.18 -2.38
C PRO A 138 -13.59 -10.77 -0.98
N GLN A 139 -13.84 -12.07 -0.79
CA GLN A 139 -13.66 -12.73 0.51
C GLN A 139 -12.19 -12.72 0.94
N LEU A 140 -11.28 -13.01 0.00
CA LEU A 140 -9.84 -12.97 0.27
C LEU A 140 -9.40 -11.56 0.68
N TRP A 141 -9.78 -10.55 -0.11
CA TRP A 141 -9.40 -9.16 0.17
C TRP A 141 -10.01 -8.64 1.47
N THR A 142 -11.27 -9.00 1.77
CA THR A 142 -11.90 -8.68 3.06
C THR A 142 -11.12 -9.30 4.22
N SER A 143 -10.70 -10.56 4.10
CA SER A 143 -9.86 -11.21 5.11
C SER A 143 -8.49 -10.52 5.28
N LEU A 144 -7.87 -10.10 4.18
CA LEU A 144 -6.59 -9.36 4.24
C LEU A 144 -6.75 -8.00 4.94
N PHE A 145 -7.83 -7.29 4.66
CA PHE A 145 -8.16 -6.03 5.33
C PHE A 145 -8.41 -6.22 6.82
N ASP A 146 -9.19 -7.24 7.18
CA ASP A 146 -9.47 -7.58 8.57
C ASP A 146 -8.19 -7.89 9.35
N HIS A 147 -7.33 -8.73 8.79
CA HIS A 147 -6.05 -9.06 9.41
C HIS A 147 -5.12 -7.84 9.56
N ALA A 148 -5.09 -6.96 8.56
CA ALA A 148 -4.30 -5.74 8.62
C ALA A 148 -4.82 -4.78 9.69
N LEU A 149 -6.15 -4.63 9.81
CA LEU A 149 -6.79 -3.82 10.83
C LEU A 149 -6.50 -4.36 12.24
N HIS A 150 -6.54 -5.67 12.45
CA HIS A 150 -6.23 -6.28 13.75
C HIS A 150 -4.77 -6.07 14.19
N GLN A 151 -3.85 -5.90 13.25
CA GLN A 151 -2.44 -5.61 13.54
C GLN A 151 -2.12 -4.12 13.60
N LEU A 152 -3.04 -3.27 13.14
CA LEU A 152 -2.82 -1.84 13.08
C LEU A 152 -2.77 -1.25 14.49
N ASP A 153 -1.78 -0.39 14.74
CA ASP A 153 -1.72 0.42 15.95
C ASP A 153 -2.95 1.33 16.08
N SER A 154 -3.34 1.67 17.28
CA SER A 154 -4.49 2.55 17.53
C SER A 154 -4.34 3.95 16.90
N GLU A 155 -3.12 4.40 16.67
CA GLU A 155 -2.77 5.65 15.99
C GLU A 155 -2.27 5.41 14.55
N GLY A 156 -2.31 4.15 14.08
CA GLY A 156 -1.84 3.74 12.77
C GLY A 156 -2.84 4.05 11.65
N LEU A 157 -2.36 4.01 10.42
CA LEU A 157 -3.16 4.22 9.21
C LEU A 157 -3.17 2.97 8.33
N LEU A 158 -4.34 2.66 7.76
CA LEU A 158 -4.47 1.73 6.64
C LEU A 158 -4.76 2.53 5.39
N ILE A 159 -3.95 2.34 4.34
CA ILE A 159 -4.06 3.07 3.08
C ILE A 159 -4.26 2.08 1.93
N ILE A 160 -5.22 2.36 1.08
CA ILE A 160 -5.46 1.60 -0.14
C ILE A 160 -5.37 2.50 -1.37
N THR A 161 -4.89 1.95 -2.50
CA THR A 161 -5.11 2.54 -3.82
C THR A 161 -5.85 1.56 -4.73
N SER A 162 -6.57 2.08 -5.71
CA SER A 162 -7.41 1.28 -6.62
C SER A 162 -7.22 1.71 -8.07
N TYR A 163 -7.42 0.75 -8.98
CA TYR A 163 -7.40 1.00 -10.42
C TYR A 163 -8.71 1.52 -10.98
N PHE A 164 -9.85 1.15 -10.37
CA PHE A 164 -11.20 1.36 -10.92
C PHE A 164 -12.13 2.02 -9.90
N ASP A 165 -13.10 2.81 -10.40
CA ASP A 165 -14.09 3.48 -9.55
C ASP A 165 -14.93 2.47 -8.75
N LYS A 166 -15.48 1.44 -9.43
CA LYS A 166 -16.32 0.42 -8.78
C LYS A 166 -15.54 -0.42 -7.77
N GLU A 167 -14.31 -0.81 -8.09
CA GLU A 167 -13.44 -1.56 -7.20
C GLU A 167 -13.17 -0.78 -5.91
N HIS A 168 -12.90 0.51 -6.07
CA HIS A 168 -12.68 1.40 -4.94
C HIS A 168 -13.88 1.44 -3.99
N LEU A 169 -15.09 1.67 -4.52
CA LEU A 169 -16.31 1.69 -3.73
C LEU A 169 -16.56 0.38 -2.96
N LEU A 170 -16.31 -0.76 -3.60
CA LEU A 170 -16.42 -2.07 -2.95
C LEU A 170 -15.41 -2.24 -1.81
N ALA A 171 -14.17 -1.78 -1.99
CA ALA A 171 -13.14 -1.83 -0.96
C ALA A 171 -13.47 -0.90 0.22
N LEU A 172 -13.99 0.32 -0.04
CA LEU A 172 -14.46 1.21 1.02
C LEU A 172 -15.53 0.54 1.87
N THR A 173 -16.58 0.01 1.22
CA THR A 173 -17.69 -0.68 1.92
C THR A 173 -17.18 -1.86 2.75
N ALA A 174 -16.23 -2.63 2.23
CA ALA A 174 -15.66 -3.76 2.96
C ALA A 174 -14.90 -3.31 4.21
N LEU A 175 -14.05 -2.30 4.10
CA LEU A 175 -13.27 -1.77 5.24
C LEU A 175 -14.18 -1.15 6.31
N GLU A 176 -15.18 -0.36 5.91
CA GLU A 176 -16.16 0.20 6.85
C GLU A 176 -16.98 -0.90 7.56
N SER A 177 -17.34 -1.97 6.85
CA SER A 177 -18.06 -3.12 7.45
C SER A 177 -17.22 -3.89 8.48
N LEU A 178 -15.88 -3.79 8.39
CA LEU A 178 -14.93 -4.33 9.36
C LEU A 178 -14.67 -3.37 10.54
N GLY A 179 -15.34 -2.23 10.56
CA GLY A 179 -15.21 -1.23 11.63
C GLY A 179 -14.08 -0.21 11.43
N ALA A 180 -13.44 -0.19 10.26
CA ALA A 180 -12.46 0.84 9.95
C ALA A 180 -13.15 2.19 9.74
N HIS A 181 -12.58 3.26 10.29
CA HIS A 181 -13.07 4.62 10.09
C HIS A 181 -12.42 5.25 8.86
N LEU A 182 -13.23 5.63 7.86
CA LEU A 182 -12.76 6.34 6.68
C LEU A 182 -12.35 7.77 7.04
N VAL A 183 -11.05 8.06 6.95
CA VAL A 183 -10.51 9.40 7.22
C VAL A 183 -10.65 10.29 6.00
N THR A 184 -10.28 9.79 4.82
CA THR A 184 -10.42 10.50 3.55
C THR A 184 -10.42 9.54 2.38
N THR A 185 -11.06 9.96 1.29
CA THR A 185 -10.95 9.29 -0.01
C THR A 185 -10.89 10.33 -1.12
N VAL A 186 -10.01 10.11 -2.10
CA VAL A 186 -9.81 11.05 -3.20
C VAL A 186 -9.58 10.32 -4.52
N ARG A 187 -10.00 10.95 -5.61
CA ARG A 187 -9.65 10.55 -6.96
C ARG A 187 -8.37 11.25 -7.39
N ASN A 188 -7.40 10.50 -7.88
CA ASN A 188 -6.13 11.04 -8.33
C ASN A 188 -6.26 11.70 -9.71
N PRO A 189 -6.17 13.03 -9.82
CA PRO A 189 -6.28 13.72 -11.11
C PRO A 189 -5.08 13.45 -12.04
N LYS A 190 -3.95 12.99 -11.49
CA LYS A 190 -2.73 12.65 -12.23
C LYS A 190 -2.61 11.15 -12.52
N SER A 191 -3.69 10.39 -12.31
CA SER A 191 -3.73 8.95 -12.57
C SER A 191 -3.52 8.65 -14.05
N ARG A 192 -2.50 7.82 -14.36
CA ARG A 192 -2.17 7.43 -15.73
C ARG A 192 -3.10 6.31 -16.22
N PRO A 193 -3.84 6.51 -17.34
CA PRO A 193 -4.66 5.44 -17.91
C PRO A 193 -3.82 4.25 -18.39
N VAL A 194 -4.34 3.04 -18.19
CA VAL A 194 -3.77 1.81 -18.72
C VAL A 194 -4.45 1.49 -20.04
N VAL A 195 -3.75 1.70 -21.15
CA VAL A 195 -4.30 1.66 -22.52
C VAL A 195 -4.99 0.34 -22.85
N GLN A 196 -4.49 -0.78 -22.33
CA GLN A 196 -4.99 -2.13 -22.64
C GLN A 196 -6.30 -2.48 -21.92
N THR A 197 -6.73 -1.69 -20.96
CA THR A 197 -7.89 -2.01 -20.12
C THR A 197 -8.75 -0.79 -19.91
N ALA A 198 -9.95 -0.79 -20.48
CA ALA A 198 -10.90 0.30 -20.37
C ALA A 198 -11.21 0.63 -18.89
N GLY A 199 -11.18 1.90 -18.55
CA GLY A 199 -11.49 2.40 -17.21
C GLY A 199 -10.41 2.15 -16.16
N LYS A 200 -9.32 1.47 -16.49
CA LYS A 200 -8.19 1.22 -15.58
C LYS A 200 -7.22 2.40 -15.59
N SER A 201 -6.83 2.86 -14.41
CA SER A 201 -5.76 3.87 -14.26
C SER A 201 -4.91 3.58 -13.03
N VAL A 202 -3.62 3.88 -13.10
CA VAL A 202 -2.65 3.64 -12.03
C VAL A 202 -2.94 4.58 -10.87
N ASP A 203 -3.10 4.02 -9.65
CA ASP A 203 -3.44 4.77 -8.43
C ASP A 203 -4.59 5.77 -8.65
N ARG A 204 -5.68 5.29 -9.31
CA ARG A 204 -6.84 6.13 -9.68
C ARG A 204 -7.54 6.73 -8.47
N HIS A 205 -7.59 5.98 -7.38
CA HIS A 205 -8.14 6.41 -6.11
C HIS A 205 -7.18 6.10 -4.98
N LEU A 206 -7.28 6.89 -3.93
CA LEU A 206 -6.68 6.66 -2.63
C LEU A 206 -7.78 6.69 -1.58
N ALA A 207 -7.71 5.83 -0.57
CA ALA A 207 -8.43 6.00 0.68
C ALA A 207 -7.50 5.75 1.87
N VAL A 208 -7.74 6.48 2.94
CA VAL A 208 -7.04 6.39 4.22
C VAL A 208 -8.06 6.04 5.29
N PHE A 209 -7.73 5.04 6.09
CA PHE A 209 -8.53 4.56 7.20
C PHE A 209 -7.73 4.59 8.50
N ALA A 210 -8.46 4.72 9.61
CA ALA A 210 -7.96 4.58 10.97
C ALA A 210 -8.84 3.61 11.76
N HIS A 211 -8.35 3.18 12.94
CA HIS A 211 -9.12 2.31 13.84
C HIS A 211 -10.35 2.99 14.44
N LYS A 212 -10.24 4.29 14.72
CA LYS A 212 -11.25 5.09 15.39
C LYS A 212 -11.35 6.45 14.72
N GLU A 213 -12.43 7.16 15.00
CA GLU A 213 -12.53 8.55 14.60
C GLU A 213 -11.30 9.31 15.11
N MET A 214 -10.52 9.82 14.18
CA MET A 214 -9.45 10.74 14.51
C MET A 214 -10.10 12.07 14.87
N ASN A 215 -9.72 12.65 16.00
CA ASN A 215 -10.05 14.04 16.31
C ASN A 215 -9.37 14.91 15.26
N THR A 216 -10.04 15.11 14.13
CA THR A 216 -9.59 16.03 13.10
C THR A 216 -9.62 17.41 13.74
N ALA A 217 -8.47 18.09 13.78
CA ALA A 217 -8.43 19.49 14.17
C ALA A 217 -9.48 20.25 13.31
N PRO A 218 -10.28 21.15 13.90
CA PRO A 218 -11.32 21.85 13.17
C PRO A 218 -10.67 22.72 12.09
N GLY A 219 -10.82 22.36 10.82
CA GLY A 219 -10.25 23.20 9.76
C GLY A 219 -10.25 22.70 8.32
N ILE A 220 -10.79 21.53 8.01
CA ILE A 220 -10.95 21.16 6.60
C ILE A 220 -12.45 21.19 6.26
N ILE A 221 -12.90 22.34 5.76
CA ILE A 221 -14.19 22.49 5.11
C ILE A 221 -14.12 21.71 3.81
N LEU A 222 -14.92 20.65 3.69
CA LEU A 222 -15.21 20.03 2.42
C LEU A 222 -15.86 21.09 1.53
N THR A 223 -15.11 21.62 0.58
CA THR A 223 -15.70 22.47 -0.46
C THR A 223 -16.56 21.59 -1.35
N ASP A 224 -17.88 21.79 -1.27
CA ASP A 224 -18.85 21.26 -2.23
C ASP A 224 -18.39 21.63 -3.64
N GLU A 225 -18.13 20.63 -4.48
CA GLU A 225 -17.99 20.86 -5.91
C GLU A 225 -19.33 21.35 -6.48
N PRO A 226 -19.34 22.40 -7.30
CA PRO A 226 -20.56 22.86 -7.93
C PRO A 226 -21.06 21.79 -8.91
N LYS A 227 -22.32 21.40 -8.73
CA LYS A 227 -23.06 20.59 -9.71
C LYS A 227 -23.13 21.37 -11.02
N ALA A 228 -22.54 20.83 -12.08
CA ALA A 228 -22.79 21.21 -13.47
C ALA A 228 -23.28 19.96 -14.25
#